data_6097dfffd74cf246e3200e180b88c9df
#
_entry.id   6097dfffd74cf246e3200e180b88c9df
#
_cell.length_a   1.000
_cell.length_b   1.000
_cell.length_c   1.000
_cell.angle_alpha   90.00
_cell.angle_beta   90.00
_cell.angle_gamma   90.00
#
_symmetry.space_group_name_H-M   'P 1'
#
loop_
_entity.id
_entity.type
_entity.pdbx_description
1 polymer ?
#
loop_
_entity_poly.entity_id
_entity_poly.type
_entity_poly.pdbx_seq_one_letter_code
_entity_poly.pdbx_strand_id
1 'polypeptide(L)'
;RSEKAIRRADICLLVIDIAAGITQQDRRIAGIIAEEGKPCIIIVNKFDLFHPNASRKDRMAEVEEQVRRELFFISYAPFIATSAKKAEGVEIIFKVITRIRRESHNLPTTGQLNRLIQLAQQMNPPGAASGSARRLKIYYATTAVDPKYNTIPVPRYVLFVNDKSLLTDSYSQYLRNKIREAYPAPGIPVIFSARSRVRND
;
A
#
# COMPACT_ATOMS: atom_id res chain seq x y z
N ARG A 1 -17.36 14.65 -3.71
CA ARG A 1 -18.15 13.54 -3.12
C ARG A 1 -17.26 12.30 -2.89
N SER A 2 -16.42 11.91 -3.83
CA SER A 2 -15.56 10.71 -3.72
C SER A 2 -14.59 10.75 -2.54
N GLU A 3 -13.94 11.88 -2.25
CA GLU A 3 -13.02 12.03 -1.11
C GLU A 3 -13.68 11.74 0.24
N LYS A 4 -14.92 12.28 0.46
CA LYS A 4 -15.67 12.00 1.70
C LYS A 4 -16.03 10.52 1.84
N ALA A 5 -16.34 9.85 0.71
CA ALA A 5 -16.62 8.42 0.70
C ALA A 5 -15.37 7.61 1.04
N ILE A 6 -14.20 7.94 0.43
CA ILE A 6 -12.92 7.30 0.71
C ILE A 6 -12.56 7.43 2.21
N ARG A 7 -12.68 8.63 2.80
CA ARG A 7 -12.38 8.83 4.23
C ARG A 7 -13.23 7.96 5.17
N ARG A 8 -14.48 7.71 4.82
CA ARG A 8 -15.42 6.91 5.62
C ARG A 8 -15.33 5.41 5.37
N ALA A 9 -14.73 4.99 4.27
CA ALA A 9 -14.64 3.59 3.89
C ALA A 9 -13.65 2.83 4.78
N ASP A 10 -14.00 1.61 5.17
CA ASP A 10 -13.09 0.65 5.79
C ASP A 10 -12.15 0.03 4.72
N ILE A 11 -12.66 -0.17 3.51
CA ILE A 11 -11.94 -0.64 2.34
C ILE A 11 -12.47 0.06 1.09
N CYS A 12 -11.58 0.42 0.18
CA CYS A 12 -11.92 1.02 -1.09
C CYS A 12 -11.89 -0.04 -2.21
N LEU A 13 -12.92 -0.06 -3.04
CA LEU A 13 -12.94 -0.81 -4.28
C LEU A 13 -12.75 0.18 -5.43
N LEU A 14 -11.55 0.24 -6.00
CA LEU A 14 -11.26 1.08 -7.17
C LEU A 14 -11.66 0.32 -8.43
N VAL A 15 -12.79 0.70 -9.03
CA VAL A 15 -13.31 0.06 -10.24
C VAL A 15 -12.81 0.79 -11.48
N ILE A 16 -12.10 0.07 -12.34
CA ILE A 16 -11.50 0.57 -13.58
C ILE A 16 -12.15 -0.12 -14.77
N ASP A 17 -12.51 0.65 -15.80
CA ASP A 17 -12.93 0.14 -17.10
C ASP A 17 -11.67 -0.15 -17.94
N ILE A 18 -11.22 -1.41 -17.96
CA ILE A 18 -9.96 -1.74 -18.65
C ILE A 18 -10.05 -1.61 -20.17
N ALA A 19 -11.26 -1.70 -20.73
CA ALA A 19 -11.46 -1.50 -22.17
C ALA A 19 -11.19 -0.04 -22.59
N ALA A 20 -11.37 0.92 -21.68
CA ALA A 20 -11.03 2.33 -21.86
C ALA A 20 -9.58 2.65 -21.41
N GLY A 21 -8.92 1.70 -20.74
CA GLY A 21 -7.62 1.90 -20.09
C GLY A 21 -7.70 2.67 -18.77
N ILE A 22 -6.55 2.81 -18.09
CA ILE A 22 -6.46 3.55 -16.82
C ILE A 22 -6.42 5.04 -17.10
N THR A 23 -7.47 5.76 -16.68
CA THR A 23 -7.65 7.19 -16.95
C THR A 23 -6.92 8.06 -15.91
N GLN A 24 -6.79 9.36 -16.23
CA GLN A 24 -6.27 10.34 -15.26
C GLN A 24 -7.14 10.43 -14.01
N GLN A 25 -8.46 10.25 -14.15
CA GLN A 25 -9.37 10.25 -13.00
C GLN A 25 -9.14 9.04 -12.09
N ASP A 26 -8.89 7.85 -12.67
CA ASP A 26 -8.57 6.65 -11.90
C ASP A 26 -7.28 6.86 -11.09
N ARG A 27 -6.23 7.40 -11.71
CA ARG A 27 -4.98 7.75 -11.04
C ARG A 27 -5.18 8.75 -9.91
N ARG A 28 -6.02 9.77 -10.12
CA ARG A 28 -6.34 10.76 -9.09
C ARG A 28 -7.06 10.14 -7.91
N ILE A 29 -8.07 9.30 -8.15
CA ILE A 29 -8.81 8.60 -7.08
C ILE A 29 -7.88 7.66 -6.32
N ALA A 30 -7.05 6.90 -7.03
CA ALA A 30 -6.04 6.03 -6.43
C ALA A 30 -5.04 6.81 -5.57
N GLY A 31 -4.62 8.01 -6.00
CA GLY A 31 -3.79 8.93 -5.22
C GLY A 31 -4.44 9.31 -3.90
N ILE A 32 -5.71 9.68 -3.92
CA ILE A 32 -6.46 10.03 -2.70
C ILE A 32 -6.57 8.81 -1.76
N ILE A 33 -6.78 7.60 -2.30
CA ILE A 33 -6.82 6.36 -1.51
C ILE A 33 -5.46 6.13 -0.81
N ALA A 34 -4.36 6.35 -1.53
CA ALA A 34 -3.01 6.23 -0.98
C ALA A 34 -2.72 7.27 0.11
N GLU A 35 -3.07 8.54 -0.12
CA GLU A 35 -2.89 9.66 0.83
C GLU A 35 -3.68 9.45 2.11
N GLU A 36 -4.94 8.99 2.00
CA GLU A 36 -5.79 8.67 3.14
C GLU A 36 -5.38 7.34 3.82
N GLY A 37 -4.42 6.62 3.23
CA GLY A 37 -3.90 5.36 3.77
C GLY A 37 -4.99 4.30 3.92
N LYS A 38 -5.85 4.15 2.91
CA LYS A 38 -6.98 3.22 2.98
C LYS A 38 -6.63 1.85 2.39
N PRO A 39 -7.13 0.77 2.99
CA PRO A 39 -7.16 -0.54 2.33
C PRO A 39 -7.84 -0.44 0.98
N CYS A 40 -7.30 -1.13 -0.02
CA CYS A 40 -7.78 -1.02 -1.39
C CYS A 40 -7.71 -2.35 -2.14
N ILE A 41 -8.71 -2.57 -3.00
CA ILE A 41 -8.73 -3.60 -4.05
C ILE A 41 -8.97 -2.88 -5.38
N ILE A 42 -8.20 -3.22 -6.40
CA ILE A 42 -8.41 -2.74 -7.76
C ILE A 42 -9.30 -3.74 -8.49
N ILE A 43 -10.47 -3.29 -8.97
CA ILE A 43 -11.40 -4.10 -9.75
C ILE A 43 -11.24 -3.71 -11.21
N VAL A 44 -10.63 -4.60 -11.99
CA VAL A 44 -10.43 -4.42 -13.42
C VAL A 44 -11.66 -4.98 -14.13
N ASN A 45 -12.64 -4.09 -14.37
CA ASN A 45 -13.92 -4.48 -14.97
C ASN A 45 -13.89 -4.41 -16.49
N LYS A 46 -14.87 -5.02 -17.13
CA LYS A 46 -14.99 -5.24 -18.57
C LYS A 46 -13.82 -6.03 -19.17
N PHE A 47 -13.26 -6.93 -18.39
CA PHE A 47 -12.15 -7.78 -18.82
C PHE A 47 -12.49 -8.67 -20.01
N ASP A 48 -13.77 -8.97 -20.22
CA ASP A 48 -14.27 -9.68 -21.40
C ASP A 48 -14.08 -8.91 -22.71
N LEU A 49 -14.00 -7.57 -22.67
CA LEU A 49 -13.76 -6.72 -23.83
C LEU A 49 -12.28 -6.40 -24.06
N PHE A 50 -11.42 -6.67 -23.07
CA PHE A 50 -9.99 -6.39 -23.16
C PHE A 50 -9.29 -7.50 -23.95
N HIS A 51 -8.82 -7.19 -25.18
CA HIS A 51 -8.14 -8.11 -26.09
C HIS A 51 -8.79 -9.51 -26.16
N PRO A 52 -10.06 -9.61 -26.58
CA PRO A 52 -10.86 -10.85 -26.44
C PRO A 52 -10.28 -12.05 -27.18
N ASN A 53 -9.44 -11.82 -28.19
CA ASN A 53 -8.78 -12.86 -29.01
C ASN A 53 -7.46 -13.36 -28.40
N ALA A 54 -6.92 -12.68 -27.38
CA ALA A 54 -5.71 -13.10 -26.69
C ALA A 54 -6.01 -14.11 -25.58
N SER A 55 -5.03 -14.91 -25.18
CA SER A 55 -5.20 -15.85 -24.08
C SER A 55 -5.50 -15.11 -22.77
N ARG A 56 -6.26 -15.75 -21.87
CA ARG A 56 -6.53 -15.17 -20.54
C ARG A 56 -5.23 -14.86 -19.79
N LYS A 57 -4.21 -15.71 -19.94
CA LYS A 57 -2.91 -15.54 -19.28
C LYS A 57 -2.21 -14.26 -19.76
N ASP A 58 -2.14 -14.06 -21.07
CA ASP A 58 -1.48 -12.89 -21.66
C ASP A 58 -2.20 -11.60 -21.29
N ARG A 59 -3.53 -11.60 -21.34
CA ARG A 59 -4.35 -10.47 -20.90
C ARG A 59 -4.14 -10.12 -19.44
N MET A 60 -4.05 -11.14 -18.57
CA MET A 60 -3.79 -10.92 -17.14
C MET A 60 -2.40 -10.33 -16.90
N ALA A 61 -1.37 -10.80 -17.61
CA ALA A 61 -0.01 -10.27 -17.51
C ALA A 61 0.07 -8.81 -17.98
N GLU A 62 -0.59 -8.49 -19.09
CA GLU A 62 -0.64 -7.13 -19.63
C GLU A 62 -1.35 -6.16 -18.67
N VAL A 63 -2.49 -6.57 -18.11
CA VAL A 63 -3.22 -5.79 -17.11
C VAL A 63 -2.37 -5.59 -15.85
N GLU A 64 -1.68 -6.63 -15.38
CA GLU A 64 -0.81 -6.54 -14.22
C GLU A 64 0.30 -5.52 -14.44
N GLU A 65 0.96 -5.57 -15.59
CA GLU A 65 2.00 -4.59 -15.97
C GLU A 65 1.44 -3.17 -16.01
N GLN A 66 0.28 -2.98 -16.66
CA GLN A 66 -0.37 -1.68 -16.76
C GLN A 66 -0.75 -1.11 -15.39
N VAL A 67 -1.38 -1.92 -14.53
CA VAL A 67 -1.76 -1.53 -13.17
C VAL A 67 -0.53 -1.17 -12.33
N ARG A 68 0.53 -1.98 -12.38
CA ARG A 68 1.78 -1.72 -11.64
C ARG A 68 2.46 -0.42 -12.10
N ARG A 69 2.48 -0.16 -13.41
CA ARG A 69 3.07 1.04 -13.98
C ARG A 69 2.27 2.30 -13.65
N GLU A 70 0.95 2.25 -13.82
CA GLU A 70 0.09 3.43 -13.72
C GLU A 70 -0.34 3.76 -12.27
N LEU A 71 -0.42 2.74 -11.41
CA LEU A 71 -0.90 2.84 -10.03
C LEU A 71 0.15 2.38 -9.00
N PHE A 72 1.44 2.63 -9.27
CA PHE A 72 2.57 2.19 -8.45
C PHE A 72 2.47 2.63 -6.97
N PHE A 73 1.81 3.74 -6.69
CA PHE A 73 1.64 4.30 -5.35
C PHE A 73 0.61 3.53 -4.49
N ILE A 74 -0.25 2.70 -5.10
CA ILE A 74 -1.11 1.73 -4.42
C ILE A 74 -0.71 0.27 -4.72
N SER A 75 0.58 0.03 -4.91
CA SER A 75 1.14 -1.31 -5.22
C SER A 75 0.81 -2.39 -4.18
N TYR A 76 0.32 -2.02 -3.02
CA TYR A 76 -0.19 -2.93 -2.00
C TYR A 76 -1.58 -3.51 -2.35
N ALA A 77 -2.33 -2.86 -3.24
CA ALA A 77 -3.66 -3.29 -3.63
C ALA A 77 -3.61 -4.49 -4.58
N PRO A 78 -4.26 -5.62 -4.26
CA PRO A 78 -4.46 -6.67 -5.22
C PRO A 78 -5.42 -6.20 -6.31
N PHE A 79 -5.29 -6.73 -7.52
CA PHE A 79 -6.28 -6.50 -8.56
C PHE A 79 -7.07 -7.77 -8.88
N ILE A 80 -8.32 -7.59 -9.28
CA ILE A 80 -9.24 -8.65 -9.64
C ILE A 80 -9.84 -8.32 -11.02
N ALA A 81 -9.64 -9.21 -11.99
CA ALA A 81 -10.28 -9.09 -13.29
C ALA A 81 -11.73 -9.56 -13.20
N THR A 82 -12.65 -8.71 -13.63
CA THR A 82 -14.10 -8.97 -13.58
C THR A 82 -14.78 -8.63 -14.91
N SER A 83 -15.90 -9.27 -15.15
CA SER A 83 -16.91 -8.82 -16.11
C SER A 83 -18.25 -8.75 -15.39
N ALA A 84 -18.67 -7.55 -15.02
CA ALA A 84 -19.95 -7.35 -14.35
C ALA A 84 -21.11 -7.79 -15.24
N LYS A 85 -21.00 -7.58 -16.57
CA LYS A 85 -22.01 -8.02 -17.56
C LYS A 85 -22.19 -9.53 -17.57
N LYS A 86 -21.10 -10.31 -17.41
CA LYS A 86 -21.11 -11.78 -17.41
C LYS A 86 -21.15 -12.37 -16.00
N ALA A 87 -21.18 -11.54 -14.97
CA ALA A 87 -21.04 -11.93 -13.56
C ALA A 87 -19.75 -12.73 -13.25
N GLU A 88 -18.71 -12.60 -14.07
CA GLU A 88 -17.43 -13.30 -13.88
C GLU A 88 -16.53 -12.55 -12.87
N GLY A 89 -15.95 -13.28 -11.93
CA GLY A 89 -14.95 -12.77 -10.95
C GLY A 89 -15.54 -11.94 -9.81
N VAL A 90 -16.85 -11.69 -9.78
CA VAL A 90 -17.50 -10.88 -8.74
C VAL A 90 -17.44 -11.55 -7.37
N GLU A 91 -17.59 -12.87 -7.32
CA GLU A 91 -17.48 -13.67 -6.09
C GLU A 91 -16.08 -13.63 -5.47
N ILE A 92 -15.05 -13.37 -6.28
CA ILE A 92 -13.66 -13.27 -5.82
C ILE A 92 -13.48 -12.03 -4.94
N ILE A 93 -14.22 -10.95 -5.21
CA ILE A 93 -14.15 -9.69 -4.44
C ILE A 93 -14.42 -9.96 -2.96
N PHE A 94 -15.46 -10.71 -2.63
CA PHE A 94 -15.83 -11.03 -1.24
C PHE A 94 -14.78 -11.92 -0.56
N LYS A 95 -14.19 -12.87 -1.30
CA LYS A 95 -13.08 -13.70 -0.80
C LYS A 95 -11.86 -12.84 -0.46
N VAL A 96 -11.53 -11.88 -1.33
CA VAL A 96 -10.39 -10.97 -1.11
C VAL A 96 -10.65 -10.01 0.04
N ILE A 97 -11.86 -9.46 0.18
CA ILE A 97 -12.24 -8.64 1.35
C ILE A 97 -12.08 -9.43 2.65
N THR A 98 -12.59 -10.67 2.69
CA THR A 98 -12.47 -11.55 3.87
C THR A 98 -11.00 -11.83 4.20
N ARG A 99 -10.17 -12.05 3.17
CA ARG A 99 -8.73 -12.24 3.33
C ARG A 99 -8.06 -10.99 3.89
N ILE A 100 -8.34 -9.80 3.34
CA ILE A 100 -7.80 -8.52 3.82
C ILE A 100 -8.14 -8.33 5.30
N ARG A 101 -9.41 -8.55 5.69
CA ARG A 101 -9.85 -8.44 7.07
C ARG A 101 -9.08 -9.38 8.00
N ARG A 102 -8.86 -10.63 7.60
CA ARG A 102 -8.09 -11.59 8.39
C ARG A 102 -6.63 -11.18 8.51
N GLU A 103 -6.01 -10.78 7.42
CA GLU A 103 -4.58 -10.45 7.37
C GLU A 103 -4.25 -9.09 8.00
N SER A 104 -5.23 -8.20 8.15
CA SER A 104 -5.05 -6.92 8.86
C SER A 104 -4.64 -7.08 10.33
N HIS A 105 -4.90 -8.24 10.91
CA HIS A 105 -4.52 -8.56 12.30
C HIS A 105 -3.12 -9.23 12.41
N ASN A 106 -2.53 -9.64 11.29
CA ASN A 106 -1.20 -10.25 11.28
C ASN A 106 -0.12 -9.17 11.16
N LEU A 107 0.12 -8.47 12.26
CA LEU A 107 1.08 -7.38 12.33
C LEU A 107 2.31 -7.78 13.15
N PRO A 108 3.50 -7.25 12.82
CA PRO A 108 4.68 -7.48 13.63
C PRO A 108 4.50 -6.89 15.04
N THR A 109 4.97 -7.61 16.05
CA THR A 109 5.17 -7.03 17.38
C THR A 109 6.22 -5.92 17.31
N THR A 110 6.25 -5.04 18.31
CA THR A 110 7.25 -3.95 18.36
C THR A 110 8.68 -4.49 18.29
N GLY A 111 8.96 -5.62 18.94
CA GLY A 111 10.28 -6.26 18.87
C GLY A 111 10.64 -6.78 17.50
N GLN A 112 9.70 -7.45 16.82
CA GLN A 112 9.86 -7.93 15.44
C GLN A 112 10.05 -6.78 14.46
N LEU A 113 9.25 -5.70 14.58
CA LEU A 113 9.38 -4.50 13.76
C LEU A 113 10.76 -3.87 13.90
N ASN A 114 11.27 -3.71 15.14
CA ASN A 114 12.57 -3.12 15.39
C ASN A 114 13.71 -3.97 14.83
N ARG A 115 13.64 -5.31 15.00
CA ARG A 115 14.62 -6.23 14.40
C ARG A 115 14.64 -6.11 12.88
N LEU A 116 13.47 -6.03 12.25
CA LEU A 116 13.33 -5.90 10.80
C LEU A 116 13.93 -4.58 10.28
N ILE A 117 13.66 -3.47 10.97
CA ILE A 117 14.20 -2.15 10.62
C ILE A 117 15.72 -2.13 10.80
N GLN A 118 16.25 -2.73 11.87
CA GLN A 118 17.70 -2.84 12.08
C GLN A 118 18.38 -3.63 10.95
N LEU A 119 17.84 -4.79 10.59
CA LEU A 119 18.34 -5.59 9.46
C LEU A 119 18.27 -4.81 8.15
N ALA A 120 17.17 -4.11 7.89
CA ALA A 120 17.02 -3.28 6.71
C ALA A 120 18.08 -2.16 6.65
N GLN A 121 18.36 -1.49 7.78
CA GLN A 121 19.42 -0.48 7.86
C GLN A 121 20.83 -1.06 7.65
N GLN A 122 21.08 -2.29 8.09
CA GLN A 122 22.36 -2.97 7.87
C GLN A 122 22.54 -3.38 6.41
N MET A 123 21.47 -3.89 5.76
CA MET A 123 21.51 -4.31 4.36
C MET A 123 21.63 -3.14 3.38
N ASN A 124 20.95 -2.05 3.66
CA ASN A 124 20.96 -0.84 2.84
C ASN A 124 20.95 0.40 3.77
N PRO A 125 22.13 0.85 4.22
CA PRO A 125 22.23 2.02 5.07
C PRO A 125 21.65 3.26 4.38
N PRO A 126 20.93 4.12 5.15
CA PRO A 126 20.42 5.38 4.59
C PRO A 126 21.55 6.22 4.00
N GLY A 127 21.35 6.69 2.77
CA GLY A 127 22.26 7.64 2.14
C GLY A 127 22.35 8.97 2.91
N ALA A 128 23.38 9.76 2.65
CA ALA A 128 23.41 11.16 3.08
C ALA A 128 22.33 11.93 2.29
N ALA A 129 21.60 12.80 2.96
CA ALA A 129 20.68 13.72 2.27
C ALA A 129 21.49 14.66 1.36
N SER A 130 20.91 15.02 0.20
CA SER A 130 21.53 15.93 -0.75
C SER A 130 21.98 17.21 -0.05
N GLY A 131 23.28 17.54 -0.11
CA GLY A 131 23.85 18.73 0.52
C GLY A 131 24.10 18.64 2.04
N SER A 132 23.95 17.47 2.68
CA SER A 132 24.21 17.27 4.09
C SER A 132 25.13 16.09 4.34
N ALA A 133 26.12 16.25 5.23
CA ALA A 133 26.91 15.13 5.75
C ALA A 133 26.11 14.23 6.73
N ARG A 134 24.91 14.67 7.12
CA ARG A 134 24.07 13.93 8.08
C ARG A 134 23.35 12.76 7.38
N ARG A 135 23.38 11.62 8.04
CA ARG A 135 22.63 10.43 7.61
C ARG A 135 21.43 10.21 8.53
N LEU A 136 20.36 9.67 7.98
CA LEU A 136 19.22 9.21 8.77
C LEU A 136 19.69 8.14 9.75
N LYS A 137 19.27 8.26 11.00
CA LYS A 137 19.43 7.23 12.03
C LYS A 137 18.06 6.95 12.62
N ILE A 138 17.59 5.71 12.47
CA ILE A 138 16.36 5.24 13.11
C ILE A 138 16.78 4.57 14.41
N TYR A 139 16.35 5.11 15.54
CA TYR A 139 16.67 4.61 16.86
C TYR A 139 15.78 3.43 17.25
N TYR A 140 14.47 3.58 17.02
CA TYR A 140 13.47 2.54 17.22
C TYR A 140 12.18 2.90 16.48
N ALA A 141 11.30 1.92 16.38
CA ALA A 141 9.98 2.08 15.84
C ALA A 141 8.94 1.51 16.80
N THR A 142 7.76 2.08 16.80
CA THR A 142 6.61 1.55 17.53
C THR A 142 5.40 1.47 16.63
N THR A 143 4.46 0.62 17.00
CA THR A 143 3.17 0.50 16.31
C THR A 143 2.20 1.49 16.94
N ALA A 144 1.63 2.38 16.12
CA ALA A 144 0.48 3.17 16.50
C ALA A 144 -0.73 2.53 15.79
N VAL A 145 -1.42 1.63 16.48
CA VAL A 145 -2.71 1.11 16.02
C VAL A 145 -3.78 1.95 16.68
N ASP A 146 -4.65 2.56 15.87
CA ASP A 146 -5.88 3.14 16.38
C ASP A 146 -6.99 2.09 16.26
N PRO A 147 -7.26 1.31 17.33
CA PRO A 147 -8.17 0.18 17.25
C PRO A 147 -9.63 0.58 17.34
N LYS A 148 -9.95 1.86 17.65
CA LYS A 148 -11.30 2.24 18.05
C LYS A 148 -12.30 2.45 16.92
N TYR A 149 -11.87 2.64 15.68
CA TYR A 149 -12.76 3.11 14.61
C TYR A 149 -12.67 2.37 13.28
N ASN A 150 -11.80 1.38 13.13
CA ASN A 150 -11.60 0.68 11.86
C ASN A 150 -11.86 -0.82 12.01
N THR A 151 -12.81 -1.33 11.26
CA THR A 151 -13.10 -2.76 11.11
C THR A 151 -11.90 -3.53 10.52
N ILE A 152 -11.03 -2.81 9.80
CA ILE A 152 -9.78 -3.30 9.23
C ILE A 152 -8.65 -2.41 9.73
N PRO A 153 -7.89 -2.84 10.76
CA PRO A 153 -6.78 -2.05 11.29
C PRO A 153 -5.67 -1.88 10.24
N VAL A 154 -5.32 -0.63 10.00
CA VAL A 154 -4.20 -0.27 9.12
C VAL A 154 -2.95 -0.05 9.97
N PRO A 155 -1.85 -0.79 9.72
CA PRO A 155 -0.62 -0.62 10.48
C PRO A 155 -0.02 0.77 10.26
N ARG A 156 0.10 1.51 11.34
CA ARG A 156 0.80 2.80 11.39
C ARG A 156 2.02 2.65 12.27
N TYR A 157 3.19 2.90 11.71
CA TYR A 157 4.46 2.81 12.43
C TYR A 157 5.05 4.19 12.64
N VAL A 158 5.45 4.46 13.88
CA VAL A 158 6.16 5.68 14.23
C VAL A 158 7.65 5.37 14.32
N LEU A 159 8.44 6.00 13.45
CA LEU A 159 9.89 5.89 13.45
C LEU A 159 10.47 7.03 14.28
N PHE A 160 11.22 6.72 15.33
CA PHE A 160 11.96 7.70 16.11
C PHE A 160 13.35 7.85 15.52
N VAL A 161 13.63 9.03 15.01
CA VAL A 161 14.80 9.32 14.19
C VAL A 161 15.61 10.50 14.75
N ASN A 162 16.85 10.66 14.29
CA ASN A 162 17.65 11.83 14.62
C ASN A 162 17.08 13.13 14.03
N ASP A 163 16.61 13.05 12.78
CA ASP A 163 15.99 14.18 12.06
C ASP A 163 14.98 13.62 11.05
N LYS A 164 13.71 14.04 11.17
CA LYS A 164 12.62 13.57 10.31
C LYS A 164 12.79 14.01 8.84
N SER A 165 13.49 15.12 8.60
CA SER A 165 13.74 15.63 7.24
C SER A 165 14.67 14.73 6.42
N LEU A 166 15.43 13.85 7.09
CA LEU A 166 16.34 12.90 6.45
C LEU A 166 15.65 11.61 5.97
N LEU A 167 14.39 11.38 6.37
CA LEU A 167 13.62 10.25 5.91
C LEU A 167 13.05 10.55 4.52
N THR A 168 13.74 10.10 3.50
CA THR A 168 13.31 10.26 2.11
C THR A 168 12.17 9.31 1.75
N ASP A 169 11.38 9.66 0.72
CA ASP A 169 10.30 8.79 0.23
C ASP A 169 10.83 7.46 -0.30
N SER A 170 11.99 7.49 -0.97
CA SER A 170 12.66 6.28 -1.48
C SER A 170 13.07 5.34 -0.35
N TYR A 171 13.63 5.87 0.74
CA TYR A 171 14.00 5.04 1.89
C TYR A 171 12.77 4.54 2.65
N SER A 172 11.74 5.36 2.77
CA SER A 172 10.44 4.95 3.31
C SER A 172 9.84 3.80 2.48
N GLN A 173 9.93 3.88 1.15
CA GLN A 173 9.44 2.82 0.27
C GLN A 173 10.25 1.54 0.43
N TYR A 174 11.57 1.64 0.55
CA TYR A 174 12.44 0.50 0.84
C TYR A 174 12.04 -0.22 2.14
N LEU A 175 11.84 0.54 3.22
CA LEU A 175 11.39 -0.02 4.50
C LEU A 175 10.00 -0.66 4.41
N ARG A 176 9.05 -0.05 3.68
CA ARG A 176 7.73 -0.64 3.41
C ARG A 176 7.86 -1.99 2.72
N ASN A 177 8.72 -2.08 1.72
CA ASN A 177 8.95 -3.32 0.98
C ASN A 177 9.51 -4.40 1.90
N LYS A 178 10.50 -4.07 2.76
CA LYS A 178 11.07 -5.02 3.74
C LYS A 178 10.04 -5.51 4.76
N ILE A 179 9.15 -4.65 5.22
CA ILE A 179 8.05 -5.07 6.09
C ILE A 179 7.09 -6.00 5.34
N ARG A 180 6.76 -5.69 4.08
CA ARG A 180 5.86 -6.53 3.26
C ARG A 180 6.44 -7.89 2.89
N GLU A 181 7.77 -7.99 2.71
CA GLU A 181 8.45 -9.26 2.50
C GLU A 181 8.25 -10.21 3.70
N ALA A 182 8.32 -9.68 4.93
CA ALA A 182 8.19 -10.46 6.16
C ALA A 182 6.73 -10.62 6.61
N TYR A 183 5.89 -9.62 6.38
CA TYR A 183 4.47 -9.54 6.77
C TYR A 183 3.61 -9.16 5.56
N PRO A 184 3.37 -10.09 4.64
CA PRO A 184 2.51 -9.84 3.49
C PRO A 184 1.08 -9.55 3.95
N ALA A 185 0.60 -8.36 3.63
CA ALA A 185 -0.76 -7.93 3.90
C ALA A 185 -1.33 -7.27 2.63
N PRO A 186 -1.69 -8.08 1.60
CA PRO A 186 -2.22 -7.54 0.35
C PRO A 186 -3.49 -6.74 0.63
N GLY A 187 -3.62 -5.61 -0.04
CA GLY A 187 -4.75 -4.71 0.15
C GLY A 187 -4.65 -3.75 1.33
N ILE A 188 -3.61 -3.88 2.17
CA ILE A 188 -3.42 -3.05 3.36
C ILE A 188 -2.19 -2.18 3.18
N PRO A 189 -2.29 -0.84 3.30
CA PRO A 189 -1.14 0.04 3.23
C PRO A 189 -0.25 -0.08 4.48
N VAL A 190 1.04 0.17 4.33
CA VAL A 190 1.97 0.37 5.45
C VAL A 190 2.26 1.86 5.55
N ILE A 191 1.91 2.47 6.68
CA ILE A 191 2.04 3.92 6.88
C ILE A 191 3.16 4.20 7.88
N PHE A 192 4.07 5.07 7.49
CA PHE A 192 5.11 5.59 8.37
C PHE A 192 4.81 7.04 8.77
N SER A 193 5.11 7.36 10.01
CA SER A 193 5.33 8.72 10.50
C SER A 193 6.69 8.78 11.18
N ALA A 194 7.41 9.88 11.00
CA ALA A 194 8.70 10.08 11.65
C ALA A 194 8.58 11.13 12.77
N ARG A 195 9.22 10.85 13.91
CA ARG A 195 9.36 11.78 15.02
C ARG A 195 10.85 11.99 15.30
N SER A 196 11.30 13.23 15.24
CA SER A 196 12.66 13.58 15.68
C SER A 196 12.74 13.46 17.20
N ARG A 197 13.83 12.87 17.69
CA ARG A 197 14.10 12.85 19.13
C ARG A 197 14.47 14.28 19.56
N VAL A 198 13.66 14.86 20.43
CA VAL A 198 14.02 16.13 21.07
C VAL A 198 15.27 15.83 21.93
N ARG A 199 16.39 16.47 21.65
CA ARG A 199 17.49 16.54 22.62
C ARG A 199 16.98 17.42 23.75
N ASN A 200 16.77 16.88 24.93
CA ASN A 200 16.79 17.66 26.14
C ASN A 200 18.29 17.95 26.40
N ASP A 201 18.71 19.16 26.05
CA ASP A 201 19.96 19.73 26.51
C ASP A 201 19.83 20.06 27.98
#